data_b71dfb28aad0b048c2732e4ac35a6258
#
_entry.id   b71dfb28aad0b048c2732e4ac35a6258
#
_cell.length_a   1.000
_cell.length_b   1.000
_cell.length_c   1.000
_cell.angle_alpha   90.00
_cell.angle_beta   90.00
_cell.angle_gamma   90.00
#
_symmetry.space_group_name_H-M   'P 1'
#
loop_
_entity.id
_entity.type
_entity.pdbx_description
1 polymer ?
#
loop_
_entity_poly.entity_id
_entity_poly.type
_entity_poly.pdbx_seq_one_letter_code
_entity_poly.pdbx_strand_id
1 'polypeptide(L)'
;MNAKQKKTLAVIFEKPTRSDISWQEVVSLLLGIGTVMKEGKGSRVRFKYRDCSLHVHAPQPEKVISKGTVEAIRGFLTDIGVAP
;
A
#
# COMPACT_ATOMS: atom_id res chain seq x y z
N MET A 1 10.06 -5.08 -9.99
CA MET A 1 8.89 -5.67 -9.30
C MET A 1 8.83 -7.16 -9.57
N ASN A 2 8.78 -7.99 -8.53
CA ASN A 2 8.71 -9.43 -8.71
C ASN A 2 7.26 -9.89 -8.95
N ALA A 3 7.07 -11.18 -9.25
CA ALA A 3 5.74 -11.71 -9.57
C ALA A 3 4.74 -11.55 -8.43
N LYS A 4 5.21 -11.72 -7.19
CA LYS A 4 4.34 -11.59 -6.01
C LYS A 4 3.87 -10.14 -5.83
N GLN A 5 4.77 -9.18 -6.05
CA GLN A 5 4.44 -7.76 -5.98
C GLN A 5 3.48 -7.35 -7.10
N LYS A 6 3.65 -7.90 -8.30
CA LYS A 6 2.72 -7.66 -9.40
C LYS A 6 1.32 -8.16 -9.07
N LYS A 7 1.23 -9.32 -8.42
CA LYS A 7 -0.04 -9.88 -8.00
C LYS A 7 -0.71 -8.97 -6.95
N THR A 8 0.05 -8.47 -5.99
CA THR A 8 -0.46 -7.56 -4.97
C THR A 8 -0.99 -6.29 -5.62
N LEU A 9 -0.25 -5.75 -6.59
CA LEU A 9 -0.68 -4.56 -7.33
C LEU A 9 -2.01 -4.78 -8.02
N ALA A 10 -2.18 -5.91 -8.71
CA ALA A 10 -3.43 -6.25 -9.38
C ALA A 10 -4.58 -6.35 -8.39
N VAL A 11 -4.34 -6.98 -7.24
CA VAL A 11 -5.37 -7.16 -6.21
C VAL A 11 -5.81 -5.82 -5.61
N ILE A 12 -4.89 -4.88 -5.44
CA ILE A 12 -5.22 -3.53 -4.94
C ILE A 12 -6.18 -2.81 -5.88
N PHE A 13 -6.10 -3.06 -7.18
CA PHE A 13 -6.94 -2.41 -8.17
C PHE A 13 -8.21 -3.19 -8.51
N GLU A 14 -8.46 -4.33 -7.88
CA GLU A 14 -9.67 -5.10 -8.10
C GLU A 14 -10.91 -4.37 -7.60
N LYS A 15 -12.02 -4.61 -8.28
CA LYS A 15 -13.34 -4.11 -7.87
C LYS A 15 -14.32 -5.27 -7.79
N PRO A 16 -15.10 -5.34 -6.72
CA PRO A 16 -15.12 -4.43 -5.56
C PRO A 16 -13.83 -4.51 -4.77
N THR A 17 -13.56 -3.44 -3.98
CA THR A 17 -12.35 -3.34 -3.17
C THR A 17 -12.25 -4.50 -2.19
N ARG A 18 -11.08 -5.14 -2.17
CA ARG A 18 -10.85 -6.30 -1.29
C ARG A 18 -10.56 -5.87 0.14
N SER A 19 -10.84 -6.76 1.08
CA SER A 19 -10.61 -6.52 2.50
C SER A 19 -9.69 -7.59 3.12
N ASP A 20 -9.01 -8.37 2.30
CA ASP A 20 -8.16 -9.48 2.72
C ASP A 20 -6.70 -9.33 2.28
N ILE A 21 -6.30 -8.10 1.94
CA ILE A 21 -4.93 -7.85 1.47
C ILE A 21 -3.99 -7.73 2.67
N SER A 22 -2.89 -8.48 2.63
CA SER A 22 -1.90 -8.51 3.69
C SER A 22 -1.11 -7.21 3.75
N TRP A 23 -0.94 -6.66 4.97
CA TRP A 23 -0.10 -5.49 5.19
C TRP A 23 1.34 -5.72 4.74
N GLN A 24 1.89 -6.91 5.03
CA GLN A 24 3.27 -7.23 4.63
C GLN A 24 3.45 -7.23 3.11
N GLU A 25 2.45 -7.71 2.37
CA GLU A 25 2.52 -7.70 0.92
C GLU A 25 2.46 -6.27 0.36
N VAL A 26 1.65 -5.41 0.99
CA VAL A 26 1.58 -4.00 0.61
C VAL A 26 2.91 -3.31 0.87
N VAL A 27 3.52 -3.53 2.03
CA VAL A 27 4.83 -2.94 2.35
C VAL A 27 5.87 -3.40 1.34
N SER A 28 5.89 -4.69 1.02
CA SER A 28 6.83 -5.24 0.03
C SER A 28 6.66 -4.57 -1.33
N LEU A 29 5.42 -4.40 -1.77
CA LEU A 29 5.12 -3.74 -3.05
C LEU A 29 5.61 -2.29 -3.05
N LEU A 30 5.25 -1.52 -2.02
CA LEU A 30 5.59 -0.09 -1.97
C LEU A 30 7.09 0.12 -1.89
N LEU A 31 7.80 -0.69 -1.11
CA LEU A 31 9.26 -0.61 -1.05
C LEU A 31 9.89 -1.03 -2.38
N GLY A 32 9.32 -2.02 -3.04
CA GLY A 32 9.80 -2.48 -4.35
C GLY A 32 9.63 -1.45 -5.46
N ILE A 33 8.67 -0.54 -5.31
CA ILE A 33 8.47 0.57 -6.26
C ILE A 33 9.53 1.65 -6.05
N GLY A 34 10.06 1.76 -4.84
CA GLY A 34 11.08 2.75 -4.52
C GLY A 34 10.61 3.81 -3.52
N THR A 35 9.49 3.58 -2.83
CA THR A 35 9.07 4.50 -1.78
C THR A 35 10.01 4.41 -0.57
N VAL A 36 10.07 5.51 0.18
CA VAL A 36 10.77 5.54 1.47
C VAL A 36 9.72 5.45 2.57
N MET A 37 9.85 4.43 3.41
CA MET A 37 8.91 4.18 4.51
C MET A 37 9.44 4.79 5.79
N LYS A 38 8.58 5.51 6.51
CA LYS A 38 8.89 6.03 7.84
C LYS A 38 7.77 5.68 8.79
N GLU A 39 8.14 5.17 9.95
CA GLU A 39 7.18 4.85 11.01
C GLU A 39 7.12 6.03 11.99
N GLY A 40 5.90 6.39 12.39
CA GLY A 40 5.67 7.42 13.38
C GLY A 40 5.16 6.83 14.69
N LYS A 41 4.61 7.71 15.53
CA LYS A 41 4.04 7.28 16.82
C LYS A 41 2.82 6.39 16.58
N GLY A 42 2.68 5.38 17.44
CA GLY A 42 1.61 4.40 17.31
C GLY A 42 1.78 3.58 16.06
N SER A 43 0.70 3.42 15.32
CA SER A 43 0.71 2.62 14.09
C SER A 43 0.82 3.47 12.82
N ARG A 44 1.20 4.75 12.95
CA ARG A 44 1.32 5.64 11.80
C ARG A 44 2.49 5.25 10.93
N VAL A 45 2.26 5.19 9.62
CA VAL A 45 3.28 4.86 8.63
C VAL A 45 3.15 5.83 7.46
N ARG A 46 4.27 6.34 6.97
CA ARG A 46 4.30 7.21 5.80
C ARG A 46 5.18 6.58 4.73
N PHE A 47 4.68 6.55 3.51
CA PHE A 47 5.45 6.16 2.33
C PHE A 47 5.62 7.39 1.46
N LYS A 48 6.84 7.70 1.09
CA LYS A 48 7.12 8.87 0.26
C LYS A 48 7.76 8.44 -1.05
N TYR A 49 7.27 9.02 -2.15
CA TYR A 49 7.83 8.82 -3.47
C TYR A 49 7.85 10.17 -4.17
N ARG A 50 9.05 10.74 -4.34
CA ARG A 50 9.22 12.10 -4.89
C ARG A 50 8.37 13.10 -4.09
N ASP A 51 7.45 13.80 -4.75
CA ASP A 51 6.61 14.82 -4.10
C ASP A 51 5.32 14.24 -3.53
N CYS A 52 5.09 12.94 -3.71
CA CYS A 52 3.87 12.29 -3.26
C CYS A 52 4.10 11.56 -1.94
N SER A 53 3.13 11.62 -1.06
CA SER A 53 3.18 10.93 0.23
C SER A 53 1.89 10.19 0.48
N LEU A 54 2.02 9.01 1.08
CA LEU A 54 0.88 8.19 1.52
C LEU A 54 0.97 8.04 3.03
N HIS A 55 -0.08 8.44 3.73
CA HIS A 55 -0.17 8.32 5.18
C HIS A 55 -1.22 7.29 5.53
N VAL A 56 -0.83 6.23 6.21
CA VAL A 56 -1.73 5.16 6.61
C VAL A 56 -1.41 4.70 8.02
N HIS A 57 -2.32 3.90 8.59
CA HIS A 57 -2.10 3.24 9.86
C HIS A 57 -1.87 1.75 9.60
N ALA A 58 -0.77 1.22 10.15
CA ALA A 58 -0.53 -0.21 10.09
C ALA A 58 -1.62 -0.93 10.87
N PRO A 59 -2.19 -2.02 10.33
CA PRO A 59 -3.24 -2.73 11.03
C PRO A 59 -2.69 -3.44 12.29
N GLN A 60 -3.42 -3.31 13.40
CA GLN A 60 -3.08 -3.97 14.66
C GLN A 60 -4.37 -4.22 15.42
N PRO A 61 -4.56 -5.45 15.94
CA PRO A 61 -3.69 -6.63 15.84
C PRO A 61 -3.80 -7.38 14.52
N GLU A 62 -4.68 -6.94 13.64
CA GLU A 62 -4.93 -7.60 12.37
C GLU A 62 -3.74 -7.46 11.42
N LYS A 63 -3.64 -8.40 10.47
CA LYS A 63 -2.56 -8.42 9.50
C LYS A 63 -3.01 -8.00 8.11
N VAL A 64 -4.29 -7.66 7.97
CA VAL A 64 -4.87 -7.23 6.69
C VAL A 64 -5.32 -5.78 6.79
N ILE A 65 -5.26 -5.08 5.68
CA ILE A 65 -5.63 -3.67 5.63
C ILE A 65 -7.12 -3.50 5.35
N SER A 66 -7.69 -2.39 5.84
CA SER A 66 -9.09 -2.07 5.61
C SER A 66 -9.32 -1.63 4.16
N LYS A 67 -10.59 -1.66 3.72
CA LYS A 67 -10.95 -1.18 2.39
C LYS A 67 -10.57 0.27 2.19
N GLY A 68 -10.75 1.11 3.21
CA GLY A 68 -10.36 2.52 3.12
C GLY A 68 -8.87 2.68 2.89
N THR A 69 -8.04 1.86 3.54
CA THR A 69 -6.60 1.87 3.32
C THR A 69 -6.27 1.40 1.91
N VAL A 70 -6.95 0.36 1.40
CA VAL A 70 -6.75 -0.12 0.03
C VAL A 70 -7.03 1.01 -0.96
N GLU A 71 -8.11 1.75 -0.76
CA GLU A 71 -8.48 2.85 -1.64
C GLU A 71 -7.45 3.98 -1.60
N ALA A 72 -6.94 4.29 -0.41
CA ALA A 72 -5.88 5.30 -0.26
C ALA A 72 -4.60 4.88 -1.00
N ILE A 73 -4.23 3.62 -0.89
CA ILE A 73 -3.05 3.08 -1.57
C ILE A 73 -3.26 3.13 -3.08
N ARG A 74 -4.45 2.76 -3.55
CA ARG A 74 -4.78 2.81 -4.98
C ARG A 74 -4.63 4.24 -5.52
N GLY A 75 -5.15 5.23 -4.79
CA GLY A 75 -5.03 6.63 -5.18
C GLY A 75 -3.57 7.07 -5.24
N PHE A 76 -2.78 6.70 -4.24
CA PHE A 76 -1.35 7.01 -4.21
C PHE A 76 -0.62 6.40 -5.41
N LEU A 77 -0.87 5.13 -5.70
CA LEU A 77 -0.24 4.44 -6.83
C LEU A 77 -0.62 5.11 -8.14
N THR A 78 -1.89 5.49 -8.29
CA THR A 78 -2.35 6.21 -9.47
C THR A 78 -1.62 7.54 -9.62
N ASP A 79 -1.44 8.27 -8.53
CA ASP A 79 -0.78 9.57 -8.54
C ASP A 79 0.68 9.48 -8.95
N ILE A 80 1.36 8.39 -8.59
CA ILE A 80 2.78 8.21 -8.96
C ILE A 80 2.94 7.45 -10.28
N GLY A 81 1.83 7.15 -10.97
CA GLY A 81 1.87 6.54 -12.29
C GLY A 81 2.08 5.03 -12.29
N VAL A 82 1.76 4.35 -11.20
CA VAL A 82 1.89 2.90 -11.11
C VAL A 82 0.51 2.25 -11.20
N ALA A 83 0.36 1.34 -12.18
CA ALA A 83 -0.89 0.62 -12.39
C ALA A 83 -0.57 -0.83 -12.79
N PRO A 84 -1.53 -1.76 -12.58
CA PRO A 84 -1.33 -3.15 -13.00
C PRO A 84 -1.27 -3.30 -14.51
#